data_8254c8c3f98b08cecbe46f59dc6151bd
#
_entry.id   8254c8c3f98b08cecbe46f59dc6151bd
#
_cell.length_a   1.000
_cell.length_b   1.000
_cell.length_c   1.000
_cell.angle_alpha   90.00
_cell.angle_beta   90.00
_cell.angle_gamma   90.00
#
_symmetry.space_group_name_H-M   'P 1'
#
loop_
_entity.id
_entity.type
_entity.pdbx_description
1 polymer ?
#
loop_
_entity_poly.entity_id
_entity_poly.type
_entity_poly.pdbx_seq_one_letter_code
_entity_poly.pdbx_strand_id
1 'polypeptide(L)'
;MASTASKPRAASALPPHDVADLGLADEGVRRIEWAEREMPVLRLIRERFEREKPLAGLRLAACLHVTTETANLVRTLKAGGAQVALCASNPLSTQDDVAAALVAEYGITVFARHGADRDLYYKHLNEAADTHPHMTMDDGCDLVTLIHQERRGQLAEIVAGTEETTTGVIRLKAMAADGALGYPVVAVNEALTKHLFDNRYGTGQSTLDGVMRATNYLIAGRRVVVAGYGWCGKGIASRFRGMGAQVAIVEVDPVRALEALMDGNVVMTIGDAAPWGDIFITATGDIHVIRAEHFKVMRDGAIMANSGHFDVELDLPALKKLAAGRVREVRQNVEEYDLGDRRLHVLAEGRLVNLSAAEGHPAAVMDMSFANQALTAEYLAGHHAELAGGVYDVPEAIDREVARLKLKAMGIALDPLTPEQAEYMKSWQHGT
;
A
#
# COMPACT_ATOMS: atom_id res chain seq x y z
N MET A 1 -17.71 -22.01 -33.76
CA MET A 1 -16.70 -21.67 -32.73
C MET A 1 -15.36 -21.72 -33.42
N ALA A 2 -14.85 -20.56 -33.85
CA ALA A 2 -13.55 -20.46 -34.54
C ALA A 2 -12.52 -20.07 -33.47
N SER A 3 -11.54 -20.96 -33.27
CA SER A 3 -10.35 -20.74 -32.47
C SER A 3 -9.49 -19.68 -33.19
N THR A 4 -9.42 -18.48 -32.62
CA THR A 4 -8.44 -17.47 -33.02
C THR A 4 -7.09 -17.83 -32.42
N ALA A 5 -6.33 -18.63 -33.16
CA ALA A 5 -4.91 -18.83 -32.86
C ALA A 5 -4.20 -17.47 -32.96
N SER A 6 -3.65 -16.99 -31.88
CA SER A 6 -2.81 -15.81 -31.82
C SER A 6 -1.55 -16.06 -32.67
N LYS A 7 -1.25 -15.12 -33.57
CA LYS A 7 0.00 -15.13 -34.33
C LYS A 7 1.20 -15.09 -33.38
N PRO A 8 2.26 -15.88 -33.60
CA PRO A 8 3.46 -15.78 -32.79
C PRO A 8 4.04 -14.36 -32.92
N ARG A 9 4.16 -13.68 -31.79
CA ARG A 9 4.83 -12.38 -31.66
C ARG A 9 6.32 -12.60 -31.98
N ALA A 10 6.91 -11.78 -32.81
CA ALA A 10 8.37 -11.79 -33.05
C ALA A 10 9.05 -11.69 -31.67
N ALA A 11 10.00 -12.58 -31.40
CA ALA A 11 10.75 -12.60 -30.13
C ALA A 11 11.62 -11.35 -30.05
N SER A 12 11.06 -10.25 -29.51
CA SER A 12 11.87 -9.15 -28.97
C SER A 12 12.57 -9.66 -27.71
N ALA A 13 13.83 -9.29 -27.52
CA ALA A 13 14.53 -9.62 -26.29
C ALA A 13 13.70 -9.12 -25.08
N LEU A 14 13.58 -9.96 -24.06
CA LEU A 14 12.89 -9.59 -22.83
C LEU A 14 13.63 -8.40 -22.16
N PRO A 15 12.90 -7.51 -21.45
CA PRO A 15 13.54 -6.45 -20.71
C PRO A 15 14.40 -7.04 -19.57
N PRO A 16 15.35 -6.27 -18.99
CA PRO A 16 16.04 -6.68 -17.76
C PRO A 16 15.05 -7.10 -16.68
N HIS A 17 15.31 -8.20 -16.01
CA HIS A 17 14.41 -8.71 -14.98
C HIS A 17 15.09 -9.69 -14.02
N ASP A 18 14.54 -9.78 -12.81
CA ASP A 18 14.81 -10.83 -11.85
C ASP A 18 13.48 -11.23 -11.20
N VAL A 19 12.82 -12.25 -11.76
CA VAL A 19 11.53 -12.80 -11.33
C VAL A 19 11.65 -14.29 -11.05
N ALA A 20 10.73 -14.87 -10.31
CA ALA A 20 10.81 -16.26 -9.88
C ALA A 20 10.71 -17.26 -11.04
N ASP A 21 9.68 -17.15 -11.86
CA ASP A 21 9.41 -18.06 -13.00
C ASP A 21 8.56 -17.37 -14.07
N LEU A 22 9.14 -17.16 -15.26
CA LEU A 22 8.42 -16.60 -16.41
C LEU A 22 7.29 -17.50 -16.94
N GLY A 23 7.31 -18.79 -16.62
CA GLY A 23 6.27 -19.73 -16.99
C GLY A 23 4.90 -19.45 -16.35
N LEU A 24 4.86 -18.61 -15.32
CA LEU A 24 3.63 -18.17 -14.66
C LEU A 24 2.89 -17.04 -15.39
N ALA A 25 3.45 -16.48 -16.46
CA ALA A 25 2.94 -15.28 -17.12
C ALA A 25 1.47 -15.37 -17.56
N ASP A 26 1.04 -16.50 -18.11
CA ASP A 26 -0.36 -16.67 -18.56
C ASP A 26 -1.38 -16.57 -17.42
N GLU A 27 -1.01 -17.03 -16.22
CA GLU A 27 -1.85 -16.88 -15.03
C GLU A 27 -1.89 -15.44 -14.59
N GLY A 28 -0.75 -14.78 -14.52
CA GLY A 28 -0.63 -13.36 -14.19
C GLY A 28 -1.46 -12.47 -15.11
N VAL A 29 -1.43 -12.72 -16.42
CA VAL A 29 -2.26 -11.97 -17.39
C VAL A 29 -3.75 -12.07 -17.03
N ARG A 30 -4.26 -13.27 -16.78
CA ARG A 30 -5.68 -13.46 -16.43
C ARG A 30 -6.07 -12.72 -15.16
N ARG A 31 -5.19 -12.71 -14.15
CA ARG A 31 -5.43 -12.00 -12.90
C ARG A 31 -5.35 -10.49 -13.06
N ILE A 32 -4.39 -9.98 -13.84
CA ILE A 32 -4.28 -8.55 -14.17
C ILE A 32 -5.52 -8.06 -14.92
N GLU A 33 -6.00 -8.81 -15.91
CA GLU A 33 -7.21 -8.50 -16.65
C GLU A 33 -8.47 -8.56 -15.78
N TRP A 34 -8.51 -9.46 -14.80
CA TRP A 34 -9.59 -9.52 -13.83
C TRP A 34 -9.64 -8.25 -12.96
N ALA A 35 -8.50 -7.83 -12.41
CA ALA A 35 -8.42 -6.60 -11.61
C ALA A 35 -8.77 -5.35 -12.42
N GLU A 36 -8.36 -5.30 -13.70
CA GLU A 36 -8.63 -4.18 -14.60
C GLU A 36 -10.12 -3.87 -14.75
N ARG A 37 -11.00 -4.87 -14.62
CA ARG A 37 -12.48 -4.68 -14.69
C ARG A 37 -12.98 -3.71 -13.62
N GLU A 38 -12.37 -3.72 -12.44
CA GLU A 38 -12.71 -2.88 -11.31
C GLU A 38 -11.89 -1.59 -11.26
N MET A 39 -11.04 -1.35 -12.29
CA MET A 39 -10.17 -0.17 -12.40
C MET A 39 -10.54 0.74 -13.59
N PRO A 40 -11.80 1.20 -13.70
CA PRO A 40 -12.26 1.95 -14.87
C PRO A 40 -11.60 3.32 -15.00
N VAL A 41 -11.24 3.99 -13.88
CA VAL A 41 -10.60 5.31 -13.91
C VAL A 41 -9.19 5.19 -14.50
N LEU A 42 -8.41 4.24 -13.99
CA LEU A 42 -7.06 4.01 -14.48
C LEU A 42 -7.06 3.58 -15.96
N ARG A 43 -8.06 2.81 -16.40
CA ARG A 43 -8.24 2.46 -17.81
C ARG A 43 -8.50 3.69 -18.68
N LEU A 44 -9.37 4.61 -18.25
CA LEU A 44 -9.62 5.86 -18.98
C LEU A 44 -8.35 6.72 -19.07
N ILE A 45 -7.59 6.79 -18.00
CA ILE A 45 -6.29 7.51 -17.99
C ILE A 45 -5.33 6.83 -18.97
N ARG A 46 -5.23 5.48 -18.97
CA ARG A 46 -4.36 4.74 -19.87
C ARG A 46 -4.70 4.99 -21.34
N GLU A 47 -5.99 4.97 -21.69
CA GLU A 47 -6.45 5.28 -23.06
C GLU A 47 -6.06 6.70 -23.49
N ARG A 48 -6.13 7.68 -22.58
CA ARG A 48 -5.66 9.04 -22.82
C ARG A 48 -4.14 9.08 -22.95
N PHE A 49 -3.41 8.47 -22.04
CA PHE A 49 -1.94 8.41 -22.02
C PHE A 49 -1.37 7.74 -23.28
N GLU A 50 -2.06 6.73 -23.80
CA GLU A 50 -1.64 6.05 -25.03
C GLU A 50 -1.66 6.99 -26.24
N ARG A 51 -2.61 7.92 -26.30
CA ARG A 51 -2.70 8.92 -27.36
C ARG A 51 -1.74 10.10 -27.16
N GLU A 52 -1.63 10.59 -25.94
CA GLU A 52 -0.98 11.88 -25.63
C GLU A 52 0.49 11.71 -25.26
N LYS A 53 0.89 10.54 -24.77
CA LYS A 53 2.28 10.24 -24.34
C LYS A 53 2.88 11.26 -23.37
N PRO A 54 2.18 11.65 -22.26
CA PRO A 54 2.63 12.72 -21.39
C PRO A 54 3.93 12.41 -20.64
N LEU A 55 4.34 11.14 -20.58
CA LEU A 55 5.55 10.67 -19.90
C LEU A 55 6.66 10.27 -20.89
N ALA A 56 6.56 10.70 -22.16
CA ALA A 56 7.53 10.33 -23.19
C ALA A 56 8.97 10.74 -22.81
N GLY A 57 9.89 9.79 -22.90
CA GLY A 57 11.31 10.02 -22.59
C GLY A 57 11.68 9.95 -21.12
N LEU A 58 10.72 9.76 -20.21
CA LEU A 58 11.00 9.61 -18.79
C LEU A 58 11.33 8.14 -18.45
N ARG A 59 12.35 7.98 -17.59
CA ARG A 59 12.64 6.72 -16.89
C ARG A 59 12.06 6.85 -15.48
N LEU A 60 11.29 5.86 -15.06
CA LEU A 60 10.62 5.82 -13.77
C LEU A 60 10.99 4.53 -13.03
N ALA A 61 11.55 4.66 -11.85
CA ALA A 61 11.75 3.55 -10.92
C ALA A 61 10.61 3.53 -9.90
N ALA A 62 9.86 2.43 -9.89
CA ALA A 62 8.76 2.20 -8.97
C ALA A 62 9.16 1.13 -7.94
N CYS A 63 9.06 1.47 -6.66
CA CYS A 63 9.21 0.55 -5.54
C CYS A 63 7.84 0.40 -4.89
N LEU A 64 7.07 -0.58 -5.34
CA LEU A 64 5.67 -0.79 -4.98
C LEU A 64 5.41 -2.28 -4.69
N HIS A 65 4.31 -2.59 -4.02
CA HIS A 65 3.85 -3.98 -3.94
C HIS A 65 3.52 -4.51 -5.34
N VAL A 66 4.05 -5.69 -5.71
CA VAL A 66 3.88 -6.25 -7.06
C VAL A 66 2.61 -7.09 -7.11
N THR A 67 1.49 -6.40 -7.30
CA THR A 67 0.13 -6.95 -7.36
C THR A 67 -0.53 -6.73 -8.71
N THR A 68 -1.70 -7.30 -8.92
CA THR A 68 -2.50 -7.12 -10.14
C THR A 68 -2.88 -5.66 -10.39
N GLU A 69 -3.10 -4.90 -9.32
CA GLU A 69 -3.43 -3.47 -9.36
C GLU A 69 -2.22 -2.65 -9.79
N THR A 70 -1.06 -2.91 -9.18
CA THR A 70 0.23 -2.27 -9.54
C THR A 70 0.58 -2.56 -11.00
N ALA A 71 0.30 -3.78 -11.48
CA ALA A 71 0.49 -4.10 -12.89
C ALA A 71 -0.33 -3.17 -13.81
N ASN A 72 -1.56 -2.85 -13.45
CA ASN A 72 -2.38 -1.92 -14.22
C ASN A 72 -1.85 -0.47 -14.16
N LEU A 73 -1.27 -0.04 -13.04
CA LEU A 73 -0.58 1.25 -12.94
C LEU A 73 0.64 1.32 -13.86
N VAL A 74 1.57 0.36 -13.75
CA VAL A 74 2.81 0.42 -14.55
C VAL A 74 2.55 0.26 -16.04
N ARG A 75 1.49 -0.48 -16.44
CA ARG A 75 0.99 -0.52 -17.82
C ARG A 75 0.48 0.85 -18.27
N THR A 76 -0.18 1.59 -17.39
CA THR A 76 -0.67 2.95 -17.68
C THR A 76 0.48 3.94 -17.83
N LEU A 77 1.48 3.90 -16.96
CA LEU A 77 2.69 4.73 -17.06
C LEU A 77 3.46 4.43 -18.36
N LYS A 78 3.62 3.15 -18.71
CA LYS A 78 4.24 2.74 -19.97
C LYS A 78 3.43 3.20 -21.18
N ALA A 79 2.09 3.10 -21.13
CA ALA A 79 1.23 3.62 -22.20
C ALA A 79 1.42 5.14 -22.37
N GLY A 80 1.70 5.88 -21.30
CA GLY A 80 2.09 7.28 -21.31
C GLY A 80 3.48 7.59 -21.89
N GLY A 81 4.26 6.57 -22.22
CA GLY A 81 5.58 6.70 -22.84
C GLY A 81 6.75 6.58 -21.86
N ALA A 82 6.52 6.32 -20.60
CA ALA A 82 7.58 6.09 -19.61
C ALA A 82 8.27 4.74 -19.83
N GLN A 83 9.58 4.71 -19.57
CA GLN A 83 10.34 3.47 -19.34
C GLN A 83 10.25 3.15 -17.84
N VAL A 84 9.56 2.08 -17.49
CA VAL A 84 9.27 1.73 -16.09
C VAL A 84 10.14 0.55 -15.66
N ALA A 85 10.82 0.69 -14.52
CA ALA A 85 11.43 -0.39 -13.76
C ALA A 85 10.70 -0.53 -12.42
N LEU A 86 10.21 -1.74 -12.14
CA LEU A 86 9.45 -2.04 -10.92
C LEU A 86 10.27 -2.95 -10.02
N CYS A 87 10.39 -2.61 -8.72
CA CYS A 87 10.83 -3.51 -7.66
C CYS A 87 9.80 -3.56 -6.54
N ALA A 88 9.89 -4.60 -5.70
CA ALA A 88 8.95 -4.76 -4.60
C ALA A 88 9.30 -3.83 -3.42
N SER A 89 8.30 -3.27 -2.76
CA SER A 89 8.43 -2.48 -1.52
C SER A 89 8.36 -3.33 -0.24
N ASN A 90 8.12 -4.64 -0.38
CA ASN A 90 8.12 -5.58 0.74
C ASN A 90 8.48 -6.99 0.23
N PRO A 91 9.32 -7.75 0.96
CA PRO A 91 9.74 -9.10 0.55
C PRO A 91 8.61 -10.11 0.32
N LEU A 92 7.48 -9.98 1.03
CA LEU A 92 6.36 -10.92 0.95
C LEU A 92 5.19 -10.42 0.08
N SER A 93 5.31 -9.25 -0.56
CA SER A 93 4.20 -8.65 -1.31
C SER A 93 4.32 -8.76 -2.84
N THR A 94 5.12 -9.69 -3.32
CA THR A 94 5.21 -9.99 -4.76
C THR A 94 4.29 -11.15 -5.12
N GLN A 95 3.43 -10.95 -6.12
CA GLN A 95 2.72 -12.00 -6.82
C GLN A 95 3.57 -12.42 -8.02
N ASP A 96 4.21 -13.59 -7.96
CA ASP A 96 5.23 -14.03 -8.92
C ASP A 96 4.66 -14.21 -10.33
N ASP A 97 3.40 -14.59 -10.46
CA ASP A 97 2.69 -14.70 -11.73
C ASP A 97 2.46 -13.32 -12.38
N VAL A 98 2.16 -12.30 -11.55
CA VAL A 98 2.03 -10.90 -12.00
C VAL A 98 3.38 -10.36 -12.45
N ALA A 99 4.45 -10.60 -11.67
CA ALA A 99 5.81 -10.22 -12.05
C ALA A 99 6.23 -10.85 -13.38
N ALA A 100 5.95 -12.13 -13.57
CA ALA A 100 6.20 -12.86 -14.82
C ALA A 100 5.44 -12.28 -16.01
N ALA A 101 4.14 -11.97 -15.83
CA ALA A 101 3.30 -11.37 -16.88
C ALA A 101 3.80 -9.98 -17.30
N LEU A 102 4.20 -9.15 -16.33
CA LEU A 102 4.75 -7.82 -16.61
C LEU A 102 5.98 -7.89 -17.50
N VAL A 103 6.87 -8.86 -17.28
CA VAL A 103 8.09 -9.06 -18.08
C VAL A 103 7.73 -9.66 -19.45
N ALA A 104 7.08 -10.82 -19.47
CA ALA A 104 6.90 -11.62 -20.65
C ALA A 104 5.91 -11.02 -21.66
N GLU A 105 4.76 -10.51 -21.17
CA GLU A 105 3.67 -10.05 -22.01
C GLU A 105 3.62 -8.53 -22.15
N TYR A 106 3.91 -7.81 -21.08
CA TYR A 106 3.85 -6.34 -21.11
C TYR A 106 5.20 -5.67 -21.35
N GLY A 107 6.31 -6.43 -21.36
CA GLY A 107 7.64 -5.92 -21.65
C GLY A 107 8.08 -4.80 -20.68
N ILE A 108 7.80 -4.97 -19.39
CA ILE A 108 8.17 -4.05 -18.31
C ILE A 108 9.31 -4.68 -17.51
N THR A 109 10.33 -3.88 -17.18
CA THR A 109 11.44 -4.29 -16.32
C THR A 109 10.92 -4.55 -14.89
N VAL A 110 11.19 -5.74 -14.34
CA VAL A 110 10.75 -6.12 -12.99
C VAL A 110 11.87 -6.83 -12.24
N PHE A 111 12.15 -6.37 -11.03
CA PHE A 111 13.09 -6.96 -10.08
C PHE A 111 12.30 -7.27 -8.79
N ALA A 112 11.65 -8.43 -8.74
CA ALA A 112 10.81 -8.82 -7.61
C ALA A 112 10.57 -10.33 -7.58
N ARG A 113 10.70 -10.93 -6.38
CA ARG A 113 10.37 -12.33 -6.09
C ARG A 113 9.69 -12.43 -4.74
N HIS A 114 8.66 -13.24 -4.64
CA HIS A 114 8.03 -13.54 -3.34
C HIS A 114 9.02 -14.23 -2.41
N GLY A 115 9.06 -13.82 -1.14
CA GLY A 115 9.93 -14.40 -0.14
C GLY A 115 11.42 -14.02 -0.29
N ALA A 116 11.72 -12.91 -0.94
CA ALA A 116 13.07 -12.39 -1.04
C ALA A 116 13.66 -12.19 0.37
N ASP A 117 14.90 -12.64 0.60
CA ASP A 117 15.64 -12.27 1.80
C ASP A 117 16.10 -10.79 1.72
N ARG A 118 16.71 -10.31 2.80
CA ARG A 118 17.15 -8.92 2.88
C ARG A 118 18.14 -8.56 1.76
N ASP A 119 19.09 -9.43 1.47
CA ASP A 119 20.15 -9.15 0.50
C ASP A 119 19.55 -9.08 -0.92
N LEU A 120 18.67 -9.99 -1.27
CA LEU A 120 17.96 -9.99 -2.54
C LEU A 120 17.02 -8.79 -2.66
N TYR A 121 16.32 -8.41 -1.58
CA TYR A 121 15.47 -7.21 -1.56
C TYR A 121 16.27 -5.94 -1.89
N TYR A 122 17.39 -5.72 -1.21
CA TYR A 122 18.24 -4.55 -1.48
C TYR A 122 18.95 -4.64 -2.84
N LYS A 123 19.26 -5.85 -3.33
CA LYS A 123 19.74 -6.03 -4.70
C LYS A 123 18.70 -5.53 -5.71
N HIS A 124 17.43 -5.89 -5.56
CA HIS A 124 16.36 -5.46 -6.45
C HIS A 124 16.14 -3.93 -6.43
N LEU A 125 16.21 -3.30 -5.25
CA LEU A 125 16.20 -1.83 -5.14
C LEU A 125 17.35 -1.20 -5.90
N ASN A 126 18.56 -1.76 -5.79
CA ASN A 126 19.74 -1.31 -6.51
C ASN A 126 19.59 -1.47 -8.01
N GLU A 127 19.07 -2.61 -8.50
CA GLU A 127 18.81 -2.86 -9.92
C GLU A 127 17.78 -1.88 -10.51
N ALA A 128 16.74 -1.51 -9.73
CA ALA A 128 15.81 -0.48 -10.12
C ALA A 128 16.48 0.91 -10.20
N ALA A 129 17.34 1.25 -9.23
CA ALA A 129 18.12 2.49 -9.26
C ALA A 129 19.16 2.53 -10.39
N ASP A 130 19.72 1.37 -10.81
CA ASP A 130 20.66 1.24 -11.95
C ASP A 130 20.02 1.60 -13.31
N THR A 131 18.70 1.72 -13.38
CA THR A 131 18.03 2.25 -14.58
C THR A 131 18.19 3.76 -14.76
N HIS A 132 18.85 4.44 -13.83
CA HIS A 132 19.03 5.89 -13.81
C HIS A 132 17.70 6.65 -13.96
N PRO A 133 16.76 6.52 -13.01
CA PRO A 133 15.43 7.09 -13.11
C PRO A 133 15.46 8.62 -13.10
N HIS A 134 14.57 9.23 -13.88
CA HIS A 134 14.24 10.65 -13.77
C HIS A 134 13.16 10.90 -12.72
N MET A 135 12.35 9.89 -12.39
CA MET A 135 11.32 9.93 -11.37
C MET A 135 11.34 8.68 -10.50
N THR A 136 11.05 8.87 -9.21
CA THR A 136 10.80 7.76 -8.27
C THR A 136 9.30 7.69 -7.95
N MET A 137 8.79 6.47 -7.74
CA MET A 137 7.46 6.20 -7.21
C MET A 137 7.63 5.18 -6.10
N ASP A 138 7.47 5.58 -4.85
CA ASP A 138 7.85 4.76 -3.70
C ASP A 138 6.64 4.45 -2.81
N ASP A 139 6.72 3.35 -2.11
CA ASP A 139 5.75 2.92 -1.11
C ASP A 139 6.52 2.50 0.14
N GLY A 140 6.78 3.46 1.02
CA GLY A 140 7.56 3.32 2.24
C GLY A 140 8.91 4.02 2.24
N CYS A 141 9.29 4.71 1.16
CA CYS A 141 10.49 5.53 1.07
C CYS A 141 11.81 4.74 1.11
N ASP A 142 11.82 3.45 0.75
CA ASP A 142 13.06 2.65 0.76
C ASP A 142 13.95 2.94 -0.44
N LEU A 143 13.40 3.07 -1.64
CA LEU A 143 14.14 3.46 -2.84
C LEU A 143 14.69 4.88 -2.72
N VAL A 144 13.87 5.82 -2.26
CA VAL A 144 14.30 7.21 -2.03
C VAL A 144 15.43 7.26 -1.01
N THR A 145 15.31 6.52 0.09
CA THR A 145 16.35 6.44 1.13
C THR A 145 17.66 5.86 0.58
N LEU A 146 17.58 4.75 -0.16
CA LEU A 146 18.75 4.12 -0.79
C LEU A 146 19.49 5.13 -1.69
N ILE A 147 18.75 5.84 -2.55
CA ILE A 147 19.35 6.81 -3.49
C ILE A 147 20.06 7.93 -2.71
N HIS A 148 19.42 8.47 -1.66
CA HIS A 148 19.99 9.56 -0.87
C HIS A 148 21.19 9.14 -0.02
N GLN A 149 21.23 7.89 0.44
CA GLN A 149 22.33 7.39 1.28
C GLN A 149 23.50 6.86 0.46
N GLU A 150 23.21 6.05 -0.55
CA GLU A 150 24.22 5.24 -1.25
C GLU A 150 24.51 5.70 -2.67
N ARG A 151 23.58 6.46 -3.31
CA ARG A 151 23.65 6.83 -4.73
C ARG A 151 23.50 8.32 -4.99
N ARG A 152 24.07 9.15 -4.13
CA ARG A 152 23.96 10.63 -4.18
C ARG A 152 24.29 11.24 -5.55
N GLY A 153 25.16 10.60 -6.32
CA GLY A 153 25.48 11.05 -7.69
C GLY A 153 24.29 11.04 -8.63
N GLN A 154 23.28 10.21 -8.39
CA GLN A 154 22.07 10.12 -9.19
C GLN A 154 21.02 11.19 -8.85
N LEU A 155 21.14 11.87 -7.71
CA LEU A 155 20.17 12.91 -7.30
C LEU A 155 20.02 14.03 -8.35
N ALA A 156 21.08 14.34 -9.08
CA ALA A 156 21.03 15.35 -10.13
C ALA A 156 20.22 14.92 -11.37
N GLU A 157 19.98 13.61 -11.54
CA GLU A 157 19.19 13.07 -12.65
C GLU A 157 17.69 12.98 -12.31
N ILE A 158 17.35 12.91 -11.01
CA ILE A 158 15.98 12.75 -10.52
C ILE A 158 15.32 14.12 -10.40
N VAL A 159 14.25 14.31 -11.14
CA VAL A 159 13.52 15.58 -11.18
C VAL A 159 12.39 15.65 -10.17
N ALA A 160 11.79 14.51 -9.79
CA ALA A 160 10.70 14.44 -8.81
C ALA A 160 10.42 13.00 -8.36
N GLY A 161 9.53 12.85 -7.36
CA GLY A 161 9.03 11.57 -6.92
C GLY A 161 7.60 11.64 -6.41
N THR A 162 7.01 10.45 -6.15
CA THR A 162 5.72 10.28 -5.48
C THR A 162 5.85 9.25 -4.36
N GLU A 163 4.99 9.36 -3.34
CA GLU A 163 4.94 8.43 -2.21
C GLU A 163 3.51 7.95 -1.94
N GLU A 164 3.35 6.63 -1.85
CA GLU A 164 2.05 5.98 -1.72
C GLU A 164 1.56 5.88 -0.28
N THR A 165 2.45 5.78 0.71
CA THR A 165 2.05 5.34 2.06
C THR A 165 2.41 6.33 3.17
N THR A 166 1.63 6.30 4.25
CA THR A 166 1.81 7.17 5.44
C THR A 166 3.22 7.05 6.02
N THR A 167 3.77 5.83 6.14
CA THR A 167 5.11 5.62 6.70
C THR A 167 6.19 6.28 5.84
N GLY A 168 6.08 6.17 4.52
CA GLY A 168 7.00 6.85 3.61
C GLY A 168 6.90 8.36 3.69
N VAL A 169 5.67 8.92 3.76
CA VAL A 169 5.47 10.37 3.93
C VAL A 169 6.09 10.89 5.23
N ILE A 170 6.00 10.14 6.34
CA ILE A 170 6.66 10.50 7.61
C ILE A 170 8.17 10.55 7.43
N ARG A 171 8.77 9.54 6.79
CA ARG A 171 10.22 9.48 6.51
C ARG A 171 10.67 10.63 5.61
N LEU A 172 9.92 10.92 4.55
CA LEU A 172 10.20 12.03 3.63
C LEU A 172 10.12 13.39 4.33
N LYS A 173 9.11 13.60 5.18
CA LYS A 173 9.00 14.84 5.99
C LYS A 173 10.18 15.00 6.94
N ALA A 174 10.66 13.91 7.56
CA ALA A 174 11.86 13.94 8.38
C ALA A 174 13.12 14.27 7.54
N MET A 175 13.30 13.64 6.37
CA MET A 175 14.40 13.96 5.45
C MET A 175 14.36 15.43 4.98
N ALA A 176 13.15 15.95 4.71
CA ALA A 176 12.99 17.37 4.33
C ALA A 176 13.34 18.33 5.47
N ALA A 177 12.93 18.00 6.71
CA ALA A 177 13.26 18.79 7.90
C ALA A 177 14.77 18.81 8.19
N ASP A 178 15.47 17.73 7.90
CA ASP A 178 16.94 17.62 8.01
C ASP A 178 17.67 18.26 6.83
N GLY A 179 16.95 18.80 5.82
CA GLY A 179 17.54 19.36 4.59
C GLY A 179 18.22 18.28 3.71
N ALA A 180 17.87 17.02 3.89
CA ALA A 180 18.49 15.90 3.19
C ALA A 180 17.75 15.53 1.89
N LEU A 181 16.46 15.87 1.73
CA LEU A 181 15.65 15.53 0.57
C LEU A 181 16.05 16.35 -0.65
N GLY A 182 16.65 15.72 -1.66
CA GLY A 182 17.32 16.36 -2.78
C GLY A 182 16.40 16.77 -3.95
N TYR A 183 15.15 16.33 -3.97
CA TYR A 183 14.18 16.61 -5.04
C TYR A 183 12.74 16.65 -4.48
N PRO A 184 11.78 17.26 -5.20
CA PRO A 184 10.39 17.33 -4.76
C PRO A 184 9.73 15.94 -4.81
N VAL A 185 8.97 15.62 -3.75
CA VAL A 185 8.16 14.40 -3.69
C VAL A 185 6.71 14.77 -3.36
N VAL A 186 5.77 14.31 -4.17
CA VAL A 186 4.34 14.48 -3.91
C VAL A 186 3.81 13.30 -3.09
N ALA A 187 3.22 13.61 -1.94
CA ALA A 187 2.61 12.64 -1.04
C ALA A 187 1.21 12.23 -1.56
N VAL A 188 1.15 11.23 -2.43
CA VAL A 188 -0.12 10.72 -2.96
C VAL A 188 -0.99 10.16 -1.85
N ASN A 189 -0.41 9.63 -0.79
CA ASN A 189 -1.13 9.20 0.41
C ASN A 189 -2.04 10.28 1.00
N GLU A 190 -1.71 11.57 0.82
CA GLU A 190 -2.46 12.68 1.42
C GLU A 190 -3.65 13.14 0.56
N ALA A 191 -3.82 12.63 -0.67
CA ALA A 191 -5.02 12.88 -1.47
C ALA A 191 -6.26 12.31 -0.79
N LEU A 192 -7.38 13.04 -0.82
CA LEU A 192 -8.65 12.60 -0.21
C LEU A 192 -9.18 11.33 -0.87
N THR A 193 -9.09 11.25 -2.20
CA THR A 193 -9.50 10.04 -2.95
C THR A 193 -8.56 8.86 -2.75
N LYS A 194 -7.40 9.06 -2.11
CA LYS A 194 -6.51 7.99 -1.67
C LYS A 194 -6.85 7.54 -0.25
N HIS A 195 -6.54 8.34 0.75
CA HIS A 195 -6.56 7.84 2.14
C HIS A 195 -7.96 7.59 2.71
N LEU A 196 -8.99 8.33 2.28
CA LEU A 196 -10.37 8.08 2.71
C LEU A 196 -10.89 6.71 2.22
N PHE A 197 -10.34 6.19 1.14
CA PHE A 197 -10.80 4.95 0.49
C PHE A 197 -9.80 3.80 0.67
N ASP A 198 -8.58 3.95 0.19
CA ASP A 198 -7.51 2.97 0.26
C ASP A 198 -7.18 2.61 1.72
N ASN A 199 -6.66 3.56 2.49
CA ASN A 199 -6.25 3.32 3.87
C ASN A 199 -7.41 2.87 4.76
N ARG A 200 -8.63 3.35 4.51
CA ARG A 200 -9.81 3.01 5.31
C ARG A 200 -10.49 1.73 4.84
N TYR A 201 -10.99 1.71 3.60
CA TYR A 201 -11.78 0.58 3.10
C TYR A 201 -10.90 -0.55 2.57
N GLY A 202 -9.81 -0.21 1.89
CA GLY A 202 -8.83 -1.16 1.37
C GLY A 202 -8.18 -1.94 2.49
N THR A 203 -7.49 -1.24 3.41
CA THR A 203 -6.82 -1.86 4.57
C THR A 203 -7.80 -2.61 5.46
N GLY A 204 -8.98 -2.03 5.71
CA GLY A 204 -9.98 -2.67 6.56
C GLY A 204 -10.42 -4.03 6.02
N GLN A 205 -10.74 -4.11 4.72
CA GLN A 205 -11.17 -5.36 4.09
C GLN A 205 -10.02 -6.37 3.98
N SER A 206 -8.87 -5.93 3.48
CA SER A 206 -7.75 -6.83 3.20
C SER A 206 -7.09 -7.38 4.46
N THR A 207 -7.05 -6.60 5.55
CA THR A 207 -6.57 -7.10 6.86
C THR A 207 -7.48 -8.19 7.41
N LEU A 208 -8.80 -7.99 7.36
CA LEU A 208 -9.76 -9.01 7.77
C LEU A 208 -9.62 -10.27 6.91
N ASP A 209 -9.49 -10.11 5.58
CA ASP A 209 -9.30 -11.22 4.64
C ASP A 209 -8.02 -12.01 4.97
N GLY A 210 -6.90 -11.32 5.22
CA GLY A 210 -5.63 -11.94 5.59
C GLY A 210 -5.73 -12.76 6.88
N VAL A 211 -6.37 -12.20 7.91
CA VAL A 211 -6.61 -12.92 9.17
C VAL A 211 -7.49 -14.15 8.94
N MET A 212 -8.56 -14.04 8.17
CA MET A 212 -9.47 -15.15 7.89
C MET A 212 -8.80 -16.25 7.05
N ARG A 213 -8.07 -15.91 6.01
CA ARG A 213 -7.33 -16.87 5.18
C ARG A 213 -6.25 -17.61 5.96
N ALA A 214 -5.45 -16.87 6.73
CA ALA A 214 -4.37 -17.49 7.52
C ALA A 214 -4.91 -18.42 8.60
N THR A 215 -6.02 -18.07 9.28
CA THR A 215 -6.47 -18.78 10.48
C THR A 215 -7.71 -19.64 10.29
N ASN A 216 -8.60 -19.28 9.36
CA ASN A 216 -9.96 -19.83 9.25
C ASN A 216 -10.78 -19.70 10.57
N TYR A 217 -10.53 -18.64 11.37
CA TYR A 217 -11.23 -18.41 12.62
C TYR A 217 -12.63 -17.82 12.39
N LEU A 218 -13.59 -18.24 13.21
CA LEU A 218 -14.86 -17.55 13.33
C LEU A 218 -14.62 -16.21 14.06
N ILE A 219 -14.87 -15.11 13.38
CA ILE A 219 -14.65 -13.75 13.92
C ILE A 219 -15.77 -13.34 14.88
N ALA A 220 -17.01 -13.78 14.61
CA ALA A 220 -18.16 -13.44 15.47
C ALA A 220 -17.93 -13.86 16.92
N GLY A 221 -18.18 -12.94 17.86
CA GLY A 221 -17.98 -13.13 19.29
C GLY A 221 -16.54 -13.02 19.78
N ARG A 222 -15.54 -12.87 18.89
CA ARG A 222 -14.13 -12.67 19.28
C ARG A 222 -13.90 -11.26 19.80
N ARG A 223 -12.95 -11.14 20.73
CA ARG A 223 -12.45 -9.86 21.24
C ARG A 223 -11.24 -9.46 20.42
N VAL A 224 -11.44 -8.42 19.61
CA VAL A 224 -10.44 -7.91 18.67
C VAL A 224 -9.90 -6.59 19.20
N VAL A 225 -8.61 -6.51 19.36
CA VAL A 225 -7.89 -5.29 19.76
C VAL A 225 -7.25 -4.70 18.50
N VAL A 226 -7.57 -3.45 18.20
CA VAL A 226 -6.94 -2.68 17.12
C VAL A 226 -6.10 -1.59 17.78
N ALA A 227 -4.79 -1.65 17.58
CA ALA A 227 -3.87 -0.61 18.03
C ALA A 227 -3.66 0.39 16.89
N GLY A 228 -4.01 1.65 17.17
CA GLY A 228 -4.10 2.76 16.23
C GLY A 228 -5.51 2.99 15.70
N TYR A 229 -5.93 4.28 15.66
CA TYR A 229 -7.24 4.70 15.13
C TYR A 229 -7.11 5.80 14.06
N GLY A 230 -6.03 5.70 13.25
CA GLY A 230 -5.90 6.40 11.97
C GLY A 230 -6.86 5.80 10.93
N TRP A 231 -6.71 6.16 9.66
CA TRP A 231 -7.61 5.67 8.61
C TRP A 231 -7.63 4.15 8.51
N CYS A 232 -6.47 3.49 8.61
CA CYS A 232 -6.36 2.02 8.61
C CYS A 232 -7.10 1.42 9.81
N GLY A 233 -6.80 1.88 11.02
CA GLY A 233 -7.43 1.37 12.26
C GLY A 233 -8.95 1.53 12.26
N LYS A 234 -9.48 2.67 11.78
CA LYS A 234 -10.93 2.89 11.60
C LYS A 234 -11.55 1.86 10.65
N GLY A 235 -10.89 1.60 9.53
CA GLY A 235 -11.35 0.61 8.56
C GLY A 235 -11.34 -0.80 9.14
N ILE A 236 -10.25 -1.20 9.79
CA ILE A 236 -10.09 -2.50 10.43
C ILE A 236 -11.18 -2.70 11.50
N ALA A 237 -11.32 -1.76 12.44
CA ALA A 237 -12.32 -1.81 13.49
C ALA A 237 -13.74 -1.98 12.94
N SER A 238 -14.07 -1.19 11.91
CA SER A 238 -15.37 -1.26 11.24
C SER A 238 -15.65 -2.65 10.63
N ARG A 239 -14.66 -3.26 9.96
CA ARG A 239 -14.83 -4.56 9.32
C ARG A 239 -14.95 -5.70 10.33
N PHE A 240 -14.10 -5.73 11.35
CA PHE A 240 -14.20 -6.74 12.41
C PHE A 240 -15.51 -6.63 13.19
N ARG A 241 -15.96 -5.42 13.50
CA ARG A 241 -17.29 -5.20 14.13
C ARG A 241 -18.42 -5.67 13.22
N GLY A 242 -18.32 -5.40 11.91
CA GLY A 242 -19.29 -5.88 10.92
C GLY A 242 -19.37 -7.40 10.82
N MET A 243 -18.30 -8.11 11.18
CA MET A 243 -18.27 -9.59 11.29
C MET A 243 -18.72 -10.09 12.67
N GLY A 244 -19.21 -9.22 13.55
CA GLY A 244 -19.74 -9.59 14.86
C GLY A 244 -18.68 -9.70 15.96
N ALA A 245 -17.48 -9.14 15.78
CA ALA A 245 -16.48 -9.05 16.83
C ALA A 245 -16.83 -7.98 17.86
N GLN A 246 -16.35 -8.16 19.10
CA GLN A 246 -16.24 -7.11 20.09
C GLN A 246 -14.91 -6.40 19.89
N VAL A 247 -14.95 -5.12 19.49
CA VAL A 247 -13.74 -4.38 19.12
C VAL A 247 -13.34 -3.41 20.22
N ALA A 248 -12.08 -3.48 20.63
CA ALA A 248 -11.43 -2.50 21.49
C ALA A 248 -10.31 -1.78 20.71
N ILE A 249 -10.19 -0.48 20.95
CA ILE A 249 -9.17 0.38 20.35
C ILE A 249 -8.14 0.75 21.41
N VAL A 250 -6.88 0.68 21.01
CA VAL A 250 -5.74 1.21 21.77
C VAL A 250 -5.21 2.39 20.97
N GLU A 251 -5.23 3.58 21.54
CA GLU A 251 -4.82 4.82 20.88
C GLU A 251 -4.15 5.76 21.89
N VAL A 252 -3.14 6.50 21.44
CA VAL A 252 -2.40 7.47 22.27
C VAL A 252 -2.85 8.91 22.02
N ASP A 253 -3.40 9.20 20.84
CA ASP A 253 -3.98 10.50 20.53
C ASP A 253 -5.37 10.64 21.16
N PRO A 254 -5.59 11.62 22.05
CA PRO A 254 -6.86 11.73 22.76
C PRO A 254 -8.05 12.07 21.86
N VAL A 255 -7.82 12.76 20.73
CA VAL A 255 -8.89 13.10 19.78
C VAL A 255 -9.33 11.85 19.02
N ARG A 256 -8.39 11.05 18.54
CA ARG A 256 -8.67 9.78 17.87
C ARG A 256 -9.31 8.76 18.82
N ALA A 257 -8.85 8.72 20.08
CA ALA A 257 -9.45 7.87 21.11
C ALA A 257 -10.91 8.25 21.38
N LEU A 258 -11.20 9.56 21.47
CA LEU A 258 -12.57 10.06 21.62
C LEU A 258 -13.43 9.74 20.39
N GLU A 259 -12.90 9.89 19.19
CA GLU A 259 -13.58 9.50 17.95
C GLU A 259 -13.90 8.00 17.95
N ALA A 260 -12.94 7.15 18.34
CA ALA A 260 -13.15 5.71 18.44
C ALA A 260 -14.32 5.36 19.40
N LEU A 261 -14.40 6.07 20.52
CA LEU A 261 -15.50 5.90 21.50
C LEU A 261 -16.83 6.31 20.87
N MET A 262 -16.89 7.45 20.17
CA MET A 262 -18.11 7.93 19.51
C MET A 262 -18.56 7.02 18.37
N ASP A 263 -17.62 6.34 17.70
CA ASP A 263 -17.91 5.31 16.70
C ASP A 263 -18.40 3.99 17.31
N GLY A 264 -18.57 3.92 18.65
CA GLY A 264 -19.14 2.78 19.36
C GLY A 264 -18.12 1.66 19.63
N ASN A 265 -16.83 1.97 19.70
CA ASN A 265 -15.81 1.01 20.13
C ASN A 265 -15.52 1.19 21.62
N VAL A 266 -15.00 0.14 22.26
CA VAL A 266 -14.37 0.26 23.58
C VAL A 266 -12.98 0.86 23.38
N VAL A 267 -12.58 1.77 24.26
CA VAL A 267 -11.22 2.33 24.26
C VAL A 267 -10.54 1.91 25.57
N MET A 268 -9.32 1.37 25.47
CA MET A 268 -8.56 0.93 26.64
C MET A 268 -7.05 1.07 26.42
N THR A 269 -6.28 0.95 27.48
CA THR A 269 -4.81 0.88 27.36
C THR A 269 -4.39 -0.47 26.79
N ILE A 270 -3.20 -0.56 26.21
CA ILE A 270 -2.66 -1.85 25.73
C ILE A 270 -2.46 -2.84 26.90
N GLY A 271 -2.13 -2.35 28.09
CA GLY A 271 -2.00 -3.18 29.29
C GLY A 271 -3.31 -3.85 29.71
N ASP A 272 -4.45 -3.15 29.59
CA ASP A 272 -5.79 -3.69 29.85
C ASP A 272 -6.28 -4.58 28.69
N ALA A 273 -5.91 -4.24 27.46
CA ALA A 273 -6.29 -4.98 26.26
C ALA A 273 -5.57 -6.34 26.16
N ALA A 274 -4.31 -6.41 26.59
CA ALA A 274 -3.49 -7.62 26.46
C ALA A 274 -4.12 -8.88 27.11
N PRO A 275 -4.61 -8.87 28.36
CA PRO A 275 -5.30 -10.04 28.94
C PRO A 275 -6.73 -10.23 28.41
N TRP A 276 -7.30 -9.23 27.72
CA TRP A 276 -8.69 -9.28 27.27
C TRP A 276 -8.82 -9.84 25.85
N GLY A 277 -7.91 -9.49 24.91
CA GLY A 277 -8.03 -9.75 23.49
C GLY A 277 -7.80 -11.21 23.09
N ASP A 278 -8.49 -11.64 22.04
CA ASP A 278 -8.26 -12.92 21.35
C ASP A 278 -7.45 -12.70 20.05
N ILE A 279 -7.65 -11.55 19.37
CA ILE A 279 -6.95 -11.15 18.14
C ILE A 279 -6.46 -9.72 18.31
N PHE A 280 -5.21 -9.47 17.97
CA PHE A 280 -4.56 -8.16 18.04
C PHE A 280 -4.12 -7.74 16.65
N ILE A 281 -4.51 -6.55 16.21
CA ILE A 281 -4.11 -5.96 14.94
C ILE A 281 -3.42 -4.64 15.23
N THR A 282 -2.17 -4.50 14.80
CA THR A 282 -1.42 -3.24 14.90
C THR A 282 -1.48 -2.46 13.58
N ALA A 283 -1.70 -1.15 13.66
CA ALA A 283 -1.82 -0.23 12.54
C ALA A 283 -1.45 1.20 12.95
N THR A 284 -0.35 1.36 13.69
CA THR A 284 0.08 2.63 14.26
C THR A 284 1.17 3.32 13.45
N GLY A 285 2.00 2.55 12.74
CA GLY A 285 3.22 3.01 12.10
C GLY A 285 4.37 3.31 13.08
N ASP A 286 4.24 2.89 14.37
CA ASP A 286 5.24 3.09 15.41
C ASP A 286 5.93 1.77 15.79
N ILE A 287 6.99 1.82 16.57
CA ILE A 287 7.75 0.64 16.97
C ILE A 287 7.25 0.09 18.30
N HIS A 288 7.37 -1.24 18.47
CA HIS A 288 7.17 -1.95 19.74
C HIS A 288 5.86 -1.59 20.46
N VAL A 289 4.78 -1.53 19.70
CA VAL A 289 3.42 -1.30 20.23
C VAL A 289 3.00 -2.44 21.16
N ILE A 290 3.30 -3.68 20.77
CA ILE A 290 3.11 -4.87 21.61
C ILE A 290 4.48 -5.40 22.02
N ARG A 291 4.73 -5.45 23.36
CA ARG A 291 6.03 -5.73 23.96
C ARG A 291 6.00 -6.93 24.90
N ALA A 292 7.18 -7.26 25.46
CA ALA A 292 7.38 -8.40 26.36
C ALA A 292 6.38 -8.47 27.52
N GLU A 293 6.05 -7.34 28.15
CA GLU A 293 5.08 -7.27 29.27
C GLU A 293 3.67 -7.66 28.84
N HIS A 294 3.30 -7.32 27.60
CA HIS A 294 1.98 -7.63 27.03
C HIS A 294 1.88 -9.12 26.66
N PHE A 295 2.91 -9.69 26.04
CA PHE A 295 2.95 -11.11 25.67
C PHE A 295 2.76 -12.03 26.89
N LYS A 296 3.33 -11.65 28.05
CA LYS A 296 3.25 -12.42 29.28
C LYS A 296 1.85 -12.55 29.88
N VAL A 297 0.95 -11.64 29.52
CA VAL A 297 -0.42 -11.60 30.08
C VAL A 297 -1.49 -11.89 29.03
N MET A 298 -1.13 -11.98 27.75
CA MET A 298 -2.05 -12.40 26.70
C MET A 298 -2.61 -13.80 26.99
N ARG A 299 -3.79 -14.06 26.47
CA ARG A 299 -4.47 -15.35 26.59
C ARG A 299 -3.73 -16.42 25.80
N ASP A 300 -3.82 -17.69 26.26
CA ASP A 300 -3.39 -18.82 25.46
C ASP A 300 -4.17 -18.86 24.14
N GLY A 301 -3.45 -19.04 23.02
CA GLY A 301 -4.02 -19.04 21.68
C GLY A 301 -4.26 -17.64 21.08
N ALA A 302 -3.85 -16.54 21.74
CA ALA A 302 -4.00 -15.22 21.17
C ALA A 302 -3.24 -15.09 19.84
N ILE A 303 -3.85 -14.36 18.90
CA ILE A 303 -3.32 -14.13 17.55
C ILE A 303 -2.91 -12.67 17.42
N MET A 304 -1.75 -12.43 16.84
CA MET A 304 -1.25 -11.10 16.52
C MET A 304 -1.01 -10.98 15.02
N ALA A 305 -1.47 -9.88 14.44
CA ALA A 305 -1.24 -9.52 13.05
C ALA A 305 -0.84 -8.05 12.97
N ASN A 306 0.06 -7.74 12.06
CA ASN A 306 0.45 -6.37 11.76
C ASN A 306 -0.19 -5.93 10.43
N SER A 307 -0.75 -4.74 10.41
CA SER A 307 -1.24 -4.04 9.22
C SER A 307 -0.52 -2.70 9.02
N GLY A 308 0.54 -2.43 9.80
CA GLY A 308 1.48 -1.34 9.56
C GLY A 308 2.50 -1.74 8.51
N HIS A 309 3.13 -0.75 7.89
CA HIS A 309 4.01 -0.97 6.73
C HIS A 309 5.24 -1.84 7.05
N PHE A 310 5.87 -1.64 8.22
CA PHE A 310 7.03 -2.40 8.66
C PHE A 310 6.69 -3.41 9.76
N ASP A 311 7.51 -4.45 9.91
CA ASP A 311 7.40 -5.54 10.88
C ASP A 311 7.92 -5.17 12.29
N VAL A 312 7.85 -3.90 12.66
CA VAL A 312 8.43 -3.37 13.91
C VAL A 312 7.40 -3.09 15.00
N GLU A 313 6.10 -3.12 14.69
CA GLU A 313 5.04 -2.82 15.67
C GLU A 313 4.92 -3.93 16.75
N LEU A 314 5.24 -5.17 16.39
CA LEU A 314 5.37 -6.30 17.31
C LEU A 314 6.85 -6.46 17.69
N ASP A 315 7.17 -6.48 18.98
CA ASP A 315 8.53 -6.76 19.47
C ASP A 315 8.84 -8.26 19.34
N LEU A 316 8.99 -8.73 18.09
CA LEU A 316 9.26 -10.13 17.78
C LEU A 316 10.58 -10.66 18.40
N PRO A 317 11.68 -9.89 18.48
CA PRO A 317 12.85 -10.30 19.22
C PRO A 317 12.56 -10.64 20.68
N ALA A 318 11.76 -9.80 21.36
CA ALA A 318 11.38 -10.07 22.75
C ALA A 318 10.45 -11.30 22.86
N LEU A 319 9.50 -11.46 21.93
CA LEU A 319 8.62 -12.64 21.87
C LEU A 319 9.43 -13.94 21.67
N LYS A 320 10.36 -13.93 20.72
CA LYS A 320 11.26 -15.06 20.45
C LYS A 320 12.10 -15.43 21.66
N LYS A 321 12.59 -14.42 22.39
CA LYS A 321 13.32 -14.62 23.65
C LYS A 321 12.44 -15.24 24.74
N LEU A 322 11.19 -14.81 24.90
CA LEU A 322 10.23 -15.39 25.85
C LEU A 322 9.88 -16.83 25.50
N ALA A 323 9.76 -17.16 24.23
CA ALA A 323 9.55 -18.52 23.77
C ALA A 323 10.82 -19.41 23.89
N ALA A 324 11.98 -18.83 24.30
CA ALA A 324 13.25 -19.53 24.39
C ALA A 324 13.62 -20.27 23.08
N GLY A 325 13.27 -19.69 21.93
CA GLY A 325 13.47 -20.28 20.61
C GLY A 325 12.48 -21.37 20.20
N ARG A 326 11.47 -21.67 21.03
CA ARG A 326 10.39 -22.62 20.68
C ARG A 326 9.38 -21.93 19.77
N VAL A 327 9.75 -21.83 18.50
CA VAL A 327 8.94 -21.22 17.44
C VAL A 327 8.79 -22.23 16.32
N ARG A 328 7.58 -22.40 15.81
CA ARG A 328 7.32 -23.26 14.65
C ARG A 328 6.20 -22.72 13.79
N GLU A 329 6.28 -22.94 12.50
CA GLU A 329 5.14 -22.76 11.63
C GLU A 329 4.11 -23.87 11.89
N VAL A 330 2.88 -23.49 12.21
CA VAL A 330 1.77 -24.41 12.48
C VAL A 330 0.78 -24.45 11.32
N ARG A 331 0.80 -23.46 10.48
CA ARG A 331 -0.02 -23.31 9.28
C ARG A 331 0.66 -22.27 8.38
N GLN A 332 0.44 -22.32 7.09
CA GLN A 332 0.95 -21.28 6.17
C GLN A 332 0.61 -19.89 6.72
N ASN A 333 1.61 -19.02 6.82
CA ASN A 333 1.53 -17.69 7.38
C ASN A 333 1.14 -17.61 8.88
N VAL A 334 1.31 -18.69 9.66
CA VAL A 334 1.03 -18.70 11.11
C VAL A 334 2.19 -19.33 11.85
N GLU A 335 2.93 -18.53 12.60
CA GLU A 335 3.95 -18.99 13.52
C GLU A 335 3.39 -19.10 14.94
N GLU A 336 3.67 -20.21 15.61
CA GLU A 336 3.37 -20.45 17.03
C GLU A 336 4.62 -20.22 17.88
N TYR A 337 4.48 -19.39 18.89
CA TYR A 337 5.49 -19.09 19.91
C TYR A 337 5.05 -19.74 21.24
N ASP A 338 5.76 -20.79 21.68
CA ASP A 338 5.47 -21.50 22.93
C ASP A 338 6.23 -20.86 24.11
N LEU A 339 5.48 -20.17 24.99
CA LEU A 339 6.01 -19.54 26.21
C LEU A 339 6.05 -20.50 27.41
N GLY A 340 5.60 -21.75 27.26
CA GLY A 340 5.54 -22.77 28.29
C GLY A 340 4.16 -22.89 28.94
N ASP A 341 3.61 -21.82 29.47
CA ASP A 341 2.27 -21.78 30.08
C ASP A 341 1.17 -21.35 29.08
N ARG A 342 1.57 -20.80 27.95
CA ARG A 342 0.67 -20.36 26.87
C ARG A 342 1.38 -20.37 25.53
N ARG A 343 0.58 -20.38 24.46
CA ARG A 343 1.05 -20.26 23.08
C ARG A 343 0.46 -19.02 22.45
N LEU A 344 1.29 -18.26 21.77
CA LEU A 344 0.89 -17.07 21.02
C LEU A 344 1.16 -17.32 19.54
N HIS A 345 0.35 -16.71 18.68
CA HIS A 345 0.47 -16.86 17.24
C HIS A 345 0.75 -15.51 16.58
N VAL A 346 1.68 -15.50 15.64
CA VAL A 346 1.99 -14.34 14.80
C VAL A 346 1.64 -14.68 13.36
N LEU A 347 0.91 -13.79 12.70
CA LEU A 347 0.57 -13.95 11.29
C LEU A 347 1.62 -13.27 10.41
N ALA A 348 1.95 -13.90 9.28
CA ALA A 348 2.80 -13.36 8.22
C ALA A 348 4.14 -12.82 8.76
N GLU A 349 4.76 -13.51 9.73
CA GLU A 349 6.05 -13.10 10.33
C GLU A 349 6.03 -11.68 10.92
N GLY A 350 4.86 -11.16 11.30
CA GLY A 350 4.69 -9.78 11.76
C GLY A 350 4.70 -8.72 10.64
N ARG A 351 4.78 -9.11 9.38
CA ARG A 351 4.69 -8.23 8.21
C ARG A 351 3.24 -7.91 7.87
N LEU A 352 3.03 -7.09 6.86
CA LEU A 352 1.71 -6.71 6.34
C LEU A 352 0.82 -7.93 6.05
N VAL A 353 -0.10 -8.26 6.97
CA VAL A 353 -0.95 -9.45 6.87
C VAL A 353 -1.85 -9.44 5.63
N ASN A 354 -2.27 -8.27 5.19
CA ASN A 354 -3.16 -8.08 4.04
C ASN A 354 -2.50 -8.41 2.69
N LEU A 355 -1.19 -8.29 2.59
CA LEU A 355 -0.42 -8.59 1.38
C LEU A 355 0.30 -9.93 1.44
N SER A 356 0.73 -10.33 2.65
CA SER A 356 1.46 -11.59 2.84
C SER A 356 0.53 -12.79 2.93
N ALA A 357 -0.67 -12.61 3.50
CA ALA A 357 -1.64 -13.70 3.71
C ALA A 357 -2.92 -13.57 2.89
N ALA A 358 -3.07 -12.50 2.09
CA ALA A 358 -4.22 -12.25 1.23
C ALA A 358 -3.78 -11.58 -0.09
N GLU A 359 -4.76 -11.11 -0.88
CA GLU A 359 -4.54 -10.53 -2.21
C GLU A 359 -4.08 -9.04 -2.18
N GLY A 360 -4.10 -8.40 -1.01
CA GLY A 360 -3.92 -6.95 -0.89
C GLY A 360 -5.24 -6.18 -0.97
N HIS A 361 -5.15 -4.90 -1.28
CA HIS A 361 -6.33 -4.03 -1.37
C HIS A 361 -7.16 -4.34 -2.63
N PRO A 362 -8.51 -4.26 -2.55
CA PRO A 362 -9.37 -4.49 -3.71
C PRO A 362 -9.08 -3.52 -4.86
N ALA A 363 -9.12 -4.01 -6.09
CA ALA A 363 -8.83 -3.23 -7.29
C ALA A 363 -9.70 -1.97 -7.43
N ALA A 364 -10.96 -2.02 -7.00
CA ALA A 364 -11.87 -0.88 -7.03
C ALA A 364 -11.42 0.31 -6.18
N VAL A 365 -10.65 0.06 -5.11
CA VAL A 365 -10.04 1.10 -4.25
C VAL A 365 -8.74 1.59 -4.86
N MET A 366 -7.87 0.66 -5.28
CA MET A 366 -6.58 0.96 -5.89
C MET A 366 -6.72 1.72 -7.21
N ASP A 367 -7.85 1.60 -7.88
CA ASP A 367 -8.21 2.40 -9.06
C ASP A 367 -8.05 3.92 -8.82
N MET A 368 -8.46 4.41 -7.63
CA MET A 368 -8.33 5.83 -7.27
C MET A 368 -6.92 6.19 -6.81
N SER A 369 -6.29 5.34 -5.99
CA SER A 369 -4.91 5.54 -5.54
C SER A 369 -3.96 5.63 -6.74
N PHE A 370 -4.08 4.69 -7.65
CA PHE A 370 -3.22 4.63 -8.82
C PHE A 370 -3.58 5.62 -9.93
N ALA A 371 -4.83 6.09 -9.97
CA ALA A 371 -5.19 7.25 -10.78
C ALA A 371 -4.49 8.51 -10.28
N ASN A 372 -4.43 8.74 -8.96
CA ASN A 372 -3.65 9.82 -8.37
C ASN A 372 -2.16 9.69 -8.71
N GLN A 373 -1.57 8.49 -8.61
CA GLN A 373 -0.18 8.24 -8.98
C GLN A 373 0.10 8.60 -10.44
N ALA A 374 -0.72 8.12 -11.36
CA ALA A 374 -0.53 8.35 -12.80
C ALA A 374 -0.67 9.85 -13.16
N LEU A 375 -1.72 10.52 -12.65
CA LEU A 375 -1.95 11.94 -12.92
C LEU A 375 -0.92 12.84 -12.22
N THR A 376 -0.45 12.45 -11.04
CA THR A 376 0.63 13.18 -10.35
C THR A 376 1.96 13.03 -11.09
N ALA A 377 2.27 11.85 -11.64
CA ALA A 377 3.46 11.67 -12.47
C ALA A 377 3.40 12.55 -13.73
N GLU A 378 2.23 12.66 -14.38
CA GLU A 378 2.01 13.59 -15.50
C GLU A 378 2.21 15.05 -15.08
N TYR A 379 1.63 15.46 -13.94
CA TYR A 379 1.80 16.80 -13.40
C TYR A 379 3.28 17.13 -13.16
N LEU A 380 4.01 16.23 -12.50
CA LEU A 380 5.43 16.42 -12.21
C LEU A 380 6.28 16.44 -13.49
N ALA A 381 5.93 15.72 -14.53
CA ALA A 381 6.62 15.78 -15.82
C ALA A 381 6.64 17.20 -16.41
N GLY A 382 5.57 17.97 -16.19
CA GLY A 382 5.46 19.35 -16.69
C GLY A 382 5.85 20.46 -15.70
N HIS A 383 5.83 20.19 -14.39
CA HIS A 383 5.90 21.24 -13.36
C HIS A 383 7.03 21.05 -12.34
N HIS A 384 7.84 19.98 -12.42
CA HIS A 384 8.90 19.75 -11.44
C HIS A 384 9.88 20.90 -11.26
N ALA A 385 10.15 21.65 -12.34
CA ALA A 385 11.05 22.80 -12.30
C ALA A 385 10.56 23.97 -11.44
N GLU A 386 9.27 24.00 -11.09
CA GLU A 386 8.65 25.01 -10.24
C GLU A 386 8.75 24.63 -8.74
N LEU A 387 9.20 23.39 -8.43
CA LEU A 387 9.22 22.83 -7.09
C LEU A 387 10.66 22.68 -6.59
N ALA A 388 10.91 23.10 -5.36
CA ALA A 388 12.16 22.83 -4.66
C ALA A 388 12.14 21.42 -4.02
N GLY A 389 13.29 20.95 -3.52
CA GLY A 389 13.33 19.73 -2.70
C GLY A 389 12.44 19.86 -1.48
N GLY A 390 11.50 18.93 -1.30
CA GLY A 390 10.50 18.97 -0.24
C GLY A 390 9.33 18.03 -0.50
N VAL A 391 8.41 17.95 0.46
CA VAL A 391 7.20 17.12 0.38
C VAL A 391 6.01 18.02 0.07
N TYR A 392 5.23 17.65 -0.93
CA TYR A 392 4.09 18.40 -1.44
C TYR A 392 2.82 17.53 -1.43
N ASP A 393 1.67 18.18 -1.30
CA ASP A 393 0.39 17.50 -1.46
C ASP A 393 0.04 17.34 -2.95
N VAL A 394 -0.84 16.39 -3.26
CA VAL A 394 -1.43 16.26 -4.60
C VAL A 394 -2.23 17.51 -4.90
N PRO A 395 -2.06 18.15 -6.07
CA PRO A 395 -2.89 19.27 -6.49
C PRO A 395 -4.39 18.93 -6.38
N GLU A 396 -5.17 19.81 -5.73
CA GLU A 396 -6.62 19.59 -5.49
C GLU A 396 -7.38 19.26 -6.79
N ALA A 397 -6.97 19.85 -7.91
CA ALA A 397 -7.57 19.59 -9.21
C ALA A 397 -7.44 18.13 -9.65
N ILE A 398 -6.32 17.45 -9.32
CA ILE A 398 -6.08 16.05 -9.62
C ILE A 398 -7.00 15.18 -8.77
N ASP A 399 -7.02 15.43 -7.46
CA ASP A 399 -7.82 14.65 -6.51
C ASP A 399 -9.33 14.74 -6.85
N ARG A 400 -9.81 15.95 -7.18
CA ARG A 400 -11.19 16.16 -7.65
C ARG A 400 -11.48 15.49 -8.99
N GLU A 401 -10.53 15.48 -9.91
CA GLU A 401 -10.69 14.80 -11.20
C GLU A 401 -10.79 13.28 -11.04
N VAL A 402 -9.98 12.68 -10.15
CA VAL A 402 -10.08 11.25 -9.81
C VAL A 402 -11.48 10.91 -9.29
N ALA A 403 -11.99 11.71 -8.34
CA ALA A 403 -13.34 11.52 -7.81
C ALA A 403 -14.41 11.64 -8.90
N ARG A 404 -14.31 12.64 -9.76
CA ARG A 404 -15.23 12.87 -10.87
C ARG A 404 -15.22 11.71 -11.87
N LEU A 405 -14.06 11.23 -12.23
CA LEU A 405 -13.91 10.08 -13.15
C LEU A 405 -14.48 8.80 -12.54
N LYS A 406 -14.28 8.58 -11.24
CA LYS A 406 -14.81 7.41 -10.53
C LYS A 406 -16.34 7.42 -10.51
N LEU A 407 -16.95 8.53 -10.12
CA LEU A 407 -18.41 8.69 -10.15
C LEU A 407 -19.00 8.51 -11.55
N LYS A 408 -18.35 9.11 -12.56
CA LYS A 408 -18.75 8.94 -13.98
C LYS A 408 -18.68 7.47 -14.41
N ALA A 409 -17.61 6.76 -14.04
CA ALA A 409 -17.45 5.35 -14.36
C ALA A 409 -18.52 4.47 -13.69
N MET A 410 -19.00 4.88 -12.51
CA MET A 410 -20.10 4.23 -11.79
C MET A 410 -21.49 4.65 -12.29
N GLY A 411 -21.59 5.55 -13.27
CA GLY A 411 -22.86 6.06 -13.78
C GLY A 411 -23.59 7.00 -12.80
N ILE A 412 -22.87 7.58 -11.83
CA ILE A 412 -23.44 8.48 -10.83
C ILE A 412 -23.29 9.92 -11.32
N ALA A 413 -24.41 10.64 -11.41
CA ALA A 413 -24.45 12.07 -11.69
C ALA A 413 -24.57 12.86 -10.37
N LEU A 414 -23.94 14.02 -10.32
CA LEU A 414 -24.09 14.98 -9.23
C LEU A 414 -24.87 16.20 -9.73
N ASP A 415 -25.68 16.77 -8.85
CA ASP A 415 -26.34 18.04 -9.14
C ASP A 415 -25.32 19.18 -9.18
N PRO A 416 -25.32 20.03 -10.21
CA PRO A 416 -24.54 21.26 -10.20
C PRO A 416 -25.14 22.26 -9.22
N LEU A 417 -24.32 23.11 -8.62
CA LEU A 417 -24.82 24.26 -7.88
C LEU A 417 -25.56 25.21 -8.84
N THR A 418 -26.70 25.74 -8.41
CA THR A 418 -27.34 26.85 -9.14
C THR A 418 -26.44 28.10 -9.07
N PRO A 419 -26.60 29.05 -10.00
CA PRO A 419 -25.85 30.32 -9.93
C PRO A 419 -26.01 31.03 -8.57
N GLU A 420 -27.22 31.02 -8.01
CA GLU A 420 -27.52 31.60 -6.70
C GLU A 420 -26.77 30.89 -5.55
N GLN A 421 -26.75 29.54 -5.55
CA GLN A 421 -25.99 28.76 -4.58
C GLN A 421 -24.50 29.01 -4.71
N ALA A 422 -23.98 29.07 -5.92
CA ALA A 422 -22.56 29.34 -6.16
C ALA A 422 -22.15 30.74 -5.72
N GLU A 423 -23.03 31.75 -5.87
CA GLU A 423 -22.81 33.11 -5.38
C GLU A 423 -22.86 33.18 -3.85
N TYR A 424 -23.89 32.55 -3.24
CA TYR A 424 -24.01 32.46 -1.79
C TYR A 424 -22.75 31.88 -1.13
N MET A 425 -22.19 30.81 -1.67
CA MET A 425 -21.00 30.16 -1.14
C MET A 425 -19.73 31.03 -1.22
N LYS A 426 -19.72 32.08 -2.03
CA LYS A 426 -18.63 33.03 -2.17
C LYS A 426 -18.85 34.34 -1.41
N SER A 427 -20.06 34.58 -0.95
CA SER A 427 -20.46 35.82 -0.30
C SER A 427 -20.45 35.70 1.22
N TRP A 428 -19.90 36.71 1.90
CA TRP A 428 -19.99 36.88 3.35
C TRP A 428 -21.22 37.74 3.77
N GLN A 429 -21.95 38.28 2.79
CA GLN A 429 -23.01 39.30 3.03
C GLN A 429 -24.36 38.68 3.38
N HIS A 430 -24.54 37.40 3.12
CA HIS A 430 -25.76 36.66 3.42
C HIS A 430 -25.63 35.94 4.77
N GLY A 431 -26.37 36.42 5.75
CA GLY A 431 -26.48 35.84 7.10
C GLY A 431 -27.88 35.98 7.65
N THR A 432 -28.17 35.37 8.79
CA THR A 432 -29.42 35.52 9.56
C THR A 432 -29.33 36.64 10.55
#